data_917b9b03c41fd4dcb24a95556fd5e97c
#
_entry.id   917b9b03c41fd4dcb24a95556fd5e97c
#
_cell.length_a   1.000
_cell.length_b   1.000
_cell.length_c   1.000
_cell.angle_alpha   90.00
_cell.angle_beta   90.00
_cell.angle_gamma   90.00
#
_symmetry.space_group_name_H-M   'P 1'
#
loop_
_entity.id
_entity.type
_entity.pdbx_description
1 polymer ?
#
loop_
_entity_poly.entity_id
_entity_poly.type
_entity_poly.pdbx_seq_one_letter_code
_entity_poly.pdbx_strand_id
1 'polypeptide(L)'
;GNYSDPICWTAFVSRNSLAWTEDKYSLTQQGGEETTFVATITNKGGTQQEWYLTGLPAWLQADVENGYVDPLSSVDIAFTVSKTCPIGKYAETIYLVNGDDLAQPLALNVTVTGEVPDWAVDASKYSSSMNVVGTVSVNGVPSTDTDDIVGAFVDGECRGVAKLSYSKRYDEYFLMLDVACQSSEKDKEIEFRIYDASTGIVWPVVETTPVVTLSSGAICGSF
;
A
#
# COMPACT_ATOMS: atom_id res chain seq x y z
N GLY A 1 -0.30 -77.31 -4.89
CA GLY A 1 0.01 -76.04 -4.27
C GLY A 1 -0.76 -74.94 -5.00
N ASN A 2 -1.73 -74.29 -4.25
CA ASN A 2 -2.41 -73.12 -4.77
C ASN A 2 -1.46 -71.92 -4.72
N TYR A 3 -1.08 -71.43 -5.87
CA TYR A 3 -0.42 -70.15 -5.98
C TYR A 3 -1.53 -69.11 -6.05
N SER A 4 -1.51 -68.14 -5.17
CA SER A 4 -2.36 -66.96 -5.30
C SER A 4 -1.87 -66.12 -6.48
N ASP A 5 -2.80 -65.55 -7.25
CA ASP A 5 -2.43 -64.58 -8.31
C ASP A 5 -1.61 -63.43 -7.72
N PRO A 6 -0.55 -62.99 -8.45
CA PRO A 6 0.28 -61.91 -7.97
C PRO A 6 -0.54 -60.63 -7.88
N ILE A 7 -0.57 -60.01 -6.70
CA ILE A 7 -1.14 -58.68 -6.52
C ILE A 7 -0.13 -57.66 -7.06
N CYS A 8 -0.46 -57.07 -8.20
CA CYS A 8 0.31 -55.97 -8.76
C CYS A 8 -0.20 -54.65 -8.14
N TRP A 9 0.71 -53.84 -7.59
CA TRP A 9 0.44 -52.48 -7.14
C TRP A 9 1.42 -51.53 -7.81
N THR A 10 0.98 -50.31 -8.07
CA THR A 10 1.81 -49.25 -8.66
C THR A 10 2.04 -48.19 -7.61
N ALA A 11 3.31 -47.88 -7.32
CA ALA A 11 3.65 -46.75 -6.46
C ALA A 11 4.04 -45.57 -7.36
N PHE A 12 3.42 -44.43 -7.11
CA PHE A 12 3.85 -43.16 -7.70
C PHE A 12 4.79 -42.48 -6.73
N VAL A 13 6.00 -42.17 -7.17
CA VAL A 13 6.98 -41.40 -6.42
C VAL A 13 7.05 -40.00 -7.01
N SER A 14 6.65 -39.00 -6.28
CA SER A 14 6.85 -37.59 -6.65
C SER A 14 8.15 -37.08 -6.02
N ARG A 15 9.01 -36.43 -6.81
CA ARG A 15 10.19 -35.73 -6.29
C ARG A 15 9.80 -34.47 -5.51
N ASN A 16 8.66 -33.88 -5.84
CA ASN A 16 8.10 -32.76 -5.09
C ASN A 16 6.92 -33.24 -4.26
N SER A 17 7.11 -33.39 -2.96
CA SER A 17 6.06 -33.76 -2.02
C SER A 17 5.41 -32.54 -1.35
N LEU A 18 5.98 -31.36 -1.55
CA LEU A 18 5.41 -30.09 -1.08
C LEU A 18 4.34 -29.60 -2.03
N ALA A 19 3.26 -29.08 -1.47
CA ALA A 19 2.20 -28.42 -2.21
C ALA A 19 1.54 -27.33 -1.35
N TRP A 20 1.06 -26.29 -1.99
CA TRP A 20 0.09 -25.39 -1.38
C TRP A 20 -1.23 -26.13 -1.15
N THR A 21 -1.93 -25.81 -0.08
CA THR A 21 -3.29 -26.34 0.17
C THR A 21 -4.30 -25.70 -0.80
N GLU A 22 -4.10 -24.41 -1.07
CA GLU A 22 -4.89 -23.63 -2.03
C GLU A 22 -3.99 -23.24 -3.21
N ASP A 23 -4.54 -23.11 -4.39
CA ASP A 23 -3.81 -22.70 -5.60
C ASP A 23 -3.94 -21.19 -5.88
N LYS A 24 -4.86 -20.51 -5.18
CA LYS A 24 -5.18 -19.11 -5.42
C LYS A 24 -5.75 -18.40 -4.20
N TYR A 25 -5.32 -17.15 -4.01
CA TYR A 25 -5.95 -16.18 -3.12
C TYR A 25 -6.45 -14.95 -3.91
N SER A 26 -7.58 -14.39 -3.47
CA SER A 26 -8.14 -13.15 -4.01
C SER A 26 -8.55 -12.24 -2.87
N LEU A 27 -7.97 -11.06 -2.80
CA LEU A 27 -8.10 -10.12 -1.70
C LEU A 27 -8.54 -8.74 -2.20
N THR A 28 -9.26 -8.02 -1.36
CA THR A 28 -9.53 -6.59 -1.56
C THR A 28 -9.07 -5.85 -0.31
N GLN A 29 -8.32 -4.76 -0.51
CA GLN A 29 -7.76 -3.93 0.54
C GLN A 29 -8.13 -2.48 0.28
N GLN A 30 -8.43 -1.73 1.34
CA GLN A 30 -8.51 -0.27 1.28
C GLN A 30 -7.09 0.31 1.32
N GLY A 31 -6.82 1.32 0.52
CA GLY A 31 -5.54 2.04 0.55
C GLY A 31 -5.27 2.59 1.95
N GLY A 32 -4.04 2.46 2.41
CA GLY A 32 -3.65 2.83 3.77
C GLY A 32 -3.89 1.78 4.85
N GLU A 33 -4.56 0.68 4.53
CA GLU A 33 -4.76 -0.44 5.46
C GLU A 33 -3.85 -1.61 5.12
N GLU A 34 -3.66 -2.52 6.07
CA GLU A 34 -2.96 -3.78 5.87
C GLU A 34 -3.94 -4.94 5.83
N THR A 35 -3.71 -5.90 4.94
CA THR A 35 -4.51 -7.12 4.88
C THR A 35 -3.60 -8.34 4.99
N THR A 36 -3.94 -9.22 5.92
CA THR A 36 -3.19 -10.47 6.14
C THR A 36 -4.02 -11.67 5.71
N PHE A 37 -3.36 -12.65 5.08
CA PHE A 37 -3.93 -13.97 4.78
C PHE A 37 -2.93 -15.06 5.12
N VAL A 38 -3.42 -16.28 5.31
CA VAL A 38 -2.58 -17.44 5.64
C VAL A 38 -2.66 -18.44 4.50
N ALA A 39 -1.50 -18.87 4.02
CA ALA A 39 -1.38 -19.97 3.09
C ALA A 39 -0.63 -21.14 3.72
N THR A 40 -1.12 -22.34 3.51
CA THR A 40 -0.59 -23.56 4.14
C THR A 40 0.22 -24.37 3.14
N ILE A 41 1.44 -24.72 3.52
CA ILE A 41 2.28 -25.71 2.82
C ILE A 41 2.04 -27.07 3.44
N THR A 42 1.80 -28.09 2.64
CA THR A 42 1.67 -29.48 3.09
C THR A 42 2.77 -30.33 2.48
N ASN A 43 3.45 -31.12 3.32
CA ASN A 43 4.35 -32.17 2.88
C ASN A 43 3.62 -33.52 2.87
N LYS A 44 3.36 -34.06 1.69
CA LYS A 44 2.68 -35.36 1.50
C LYS A 44 3.69 -36.52 1.44
N GLY A 45 4.99 -36.23 1.61
CA GLY A 45 6.08 -37.21 1.56
C GLY A 45 6.42 -37.79 2.93
N GLY A 46 7.22 -38.84 2.90
CA GLY A 46 7.71 -39.54 4.11
C GLY A 46 9.06 -39.00 4.65
N THR A 47 9.58 -37.91 4.11
CA THR A 47 10.84 -37.27 4.55
C THR A 47 10.62 -35.79 4.76
N GLN A 48 11.37 -35.19 5.70
CA GLN A 48 11.40 -33.75 5.88
C GLN A 48 11.84 -33.05 4.58
N GLN A 49 11.19 -31.93 4.23
CA GLN A 49 11.46 -31.16 3.04
C GLN A 49 11.88 -29.75 3.39
N GLU A 50 12.97 -29.29 2.79
CA GLU A 50 13.36 -27.88 2.80
C GLU A 50 12.53 -27.11 1.77
N TRP A 51 12.23 -25.83 2.08
CA TRP A 51 11.51 -24.95 1.19
C TRP A 51 11.95 -23.49 1.33
N TYR A 52 11.75 -22.73 0.27
CA TYR A 52 11.87 -21.27 0.28
C TYR A 52 10.87 -20.65 -0.70
N LEU A 53 10.56 -19.36 -0.46
CA LEU A 53 9.65 -18.57 -1.29
C LEU A 53 10.42 -17.75 -2.31
N THR A 54 9.84 -17.58 -3.51
CA THR A 54 10.30 -16.64 -4.52
C THR A 54 9.12 -15.94 -5.19
N GLY A 55 9.38 -14.81 -5.86
CA GLY A 55 8.35 -14.07 -6.57
C GLY A 55 7.51 -13.15 -5.66
N LEU A 56 7.96 -12.86 -4.44
CA LEU A 56 7.29 -11.89 -3.56
C LEU A 56 7.45 -10.48 -4.14
N PRO A 57 6.35 -9.78 -4.49
CA PRO A 57 6.41 -8.37 -4.86
C PRO A 57 6.78 -7.50 -3.64
N ALA A 58 7.33 -6.31 -3.87
CA ALA A 58 7.82 -5.43 -2.80
C ALA A 58 6.76 -5.01 -1.77
N TRP A 59 5.48 -5.05 -2.14
CA TRP A 59 4.36 -4.70 -1.28
C TRP A 59 3.78 -5.90 -0.49
N LEU A 60 4.33 -7.11 -0.66
CA LEU A 60 3.90 -8.33 0.03
C LEU A 60 5.02 -8.85 0.92
N GLN A 61 4.74 -9.08 2.19
CA GLN A 61 5.66 -9.67 3.15
C GLN A 61 5.13 -11.02 3.63
N ALA A 62 6.02 -11.99 3.80
CA ALA A 62 5.74 -13.24 4.51
C ALA A 62 6.39 -13.18 5.90
N ASP A 63 5.76 -13.75 6.90
CA ASP A 63 6.31 -13.87 8.25
C ASP A 63 7.53 -14.81 8.28
N VAL A 64 7.56 -15.77 7.37
CA VAL A 64 8.67 -16.70 7.14
C VAL A 64 8.81 -16.97 5.64
N GLU A 65 10.06 -16.91 5.12
CA GLU A 65 10.32 -17.07 3.69
C GLU A 65 11.03 -18.38 3.34
N ASN A 66 11.49 -19.13 4.33
CA ASN A 66 12.14 -20.43 4.15
C ASN A 66 12.04 -21.27 5.41
N GLY A 67 12.22 -22.56 5.29
CA GLY A 67 12.18 -23.47 6.44
C GLY A 67 12.12 -24.94 6.05
N TYR A 68 11.57 -25.74 6.95
CA TYR A 68 11.39 -27.17 6.76
C TYR A 68 9.96 -27.56 7.09
N VAL A 69 9.44 -28.57 6.37
CA VAL A 69 8.16 -29.20 6.70
C VAL A 69 8.42 -30.69 6.98
N ASP A 70 8.04 -31.14 8.17
CA ASP A 70 8.18 -32.52 8.58
C ASP A 70 7.33 -33.47 7.74
N PRO A 71 7.66 -34.77 7.72
CA PRO A 71 6.87 -35.76 6.99
C PRO A 71 5.40 -35.74 7.37
N LEU A 72 4.50 -35.75 6.39
CA LEU A 72 3.05 -35.79 6.55
C LEU A 72 2.50 -34.67 7.44
N SER A 73 3.19 -33.52 7.45
CA SER A 73 2.86 -32.33 8.23
C SER A 73 2.58 -31.13 7.36
N SER A 74 2.13 -30.05 7.98
CA SER A 74 1.85 -28.77 7.32
C SER A 74 2.45 -27.61 8.12
N VAL A 75 2.74 -26.53 7.43
CA VAL A 75 3.21 -25.24 7.99
C VAL A 75 2.35 -24.13 7.40
N ASP A 76 1.89 -23.24 8.25
CA ASP A 76 1.18 -22.03 7.87
C ASP A 76 2.15 -20.88 7.70
N ILE A 77 1.95 -20.08 6.67
CA ILE A 77 2.70 -18.86 6.38
C ILE A 77 1.70 -17.70 6.34
N ALA A 78 1.93 -16.69 7.17
CA ALA A 78 1.15 -15.47 7.16
C ALA A 78 1.75 -14.46 6.17
N PHE A 79 0.96 -14.05 5.21
CA PHE A 79 1.31 -13.01 4.25
C PHE A 79 0.59 -11.71 4.59
N THR A 80 1.30 -10.59 4.53
CA THR A 80 0.76 -9.25 4.76
C THR A 80 0.94 -8.38 3.53
N VAL A 81 -0.17 -7.88 3.00
CA VAL A 81 -0.18 -6.83 1.98
C VAL A 81 0.04 -5.49 2.69
N SER A 82 1.09 -4.78 2.30
CA SER A 82 1.49 -3.51 2.92
C SER A 82 0.41 -2.43 2.77
N LYS A 83 0.26 -1.57 3.77
CA LYS A 83 -0.56 -0.35 3.70
C LYS A 83 -0.12 0.65 2.62
N THR A 84 1.14 0.55 2.15
CA THR A 84 1.69 1.38 1.07
C THR A 84 1.59 0.71 -0.30
N CYS A 85 0.87 -0.42 -0.43
CA CYS A 85 0.57 -1.01 -1.72
C CYS A 85 -0.26 -0.01 -2.55
N PRO A 86 0.21 0.39 -3.74
CA PRO A 86 -0.49 1.39 -4.54
C PRO A 86 -1.90 0.95 -4.95
N ILE A 87 -2.78 1.92 -5.20
CA ILE A 87 -4.12 1.64 -5.74
C ILE A 87 -4.00 0.92 -7.08
N GLY A 88 -4.74 -0.17 -7.25
CA GLY A 88 -4.68 -0.94 -8.49
C GLY A 88 -5.16 -2.37 -8.36
N LYS A 89 -4.98 -3.11 -9.44
CA LYS A 89 -5.25 -4.54 -9.50
C LYS A 89 -3.97 -5.27 -9.85
N TYR A 90 -3.59 -6.20 -8.99
CA TYR A 90 -2.38 -6.98 -9.09
C TYR A 90 -2.72 -8.44 -9.30
N ALA A 91 -2.01 -9.09 -10.21
CA ALA A 91 -2.10 -10.52 -10.47
C ALA A 91 -0.68 -11.09 -10.46
N GLU A 92 -0.28 -11.63 -9.33
CA GLU A 92 1.07 -12.10 -9.07
C GLU A 92 1.10 -13.61 -8.87
N THR A 93 2.28 -14.20 -8.97
CA THR A 93 2.50 -15.60 -8.68
C THR A 93 3.68 -15.74 -7.72
N ILE A 94 3.40 -16.30 -6.56
CA ILE A 94 4.41 -16.67 -5.56
C ILE A 94 4.78 -18.13 -5.81
N TYR A 95 6.04 -18.46 -5.70
CA TYR A 95 6.52 -19.83 -5.88
C TYR A 95 7.06 -20.38 -4.56
N LEU A 96 6.55 -21.55 -4.18
CA LEU A 96 7.15 -22.43 -3.19
C LEU A 96 8.15 -23.32 -3.89
N VAL A 97 9.43 -23.21 -3.54
CA VAL A 97 10.52 -24.00 -4.15
C VAL A 97 11.05 -24.97 -3.11
N ASN A 98 11.25 -26.23 -3.48
CA ASN A 98 11.85 -27.25 -2.62
C ASN A 98 13.37 -27.36 -2.81
N GLY A 99 14.04 -28.18 -2.01
CA GLY A 99 15.48 -28.38 -2.07
C GLY A 99 16.00 -28.97 -3.42
N ASP A 100 15.12 -29.48 -4.27
CA ASP A 100 15.44 -29.96 -5.63
C ASP A 100 15.13 -28.90 -6.72
N ASP A 101 14.93 -27.65 -6.35
CA ASP A 101 14.53 -26.52 -7.22
C ASP A 101 13.21 -26.74 -7.99
N LEU A 102 12.32 -27.57 -7.46
CA LEU A 102 10.99 -27.78 -8.03
C LEU A 102 10.00 -26.78 -7.44
N ALA A 103 9.45 -25.92 -8.29
CA ALA A 103 8.56 -24.84 -7.92
C ALA A 103 7.07 -25.23 -7.98
N GLN A 104 6.29 -24.76 -7.00
CA GLN A 104 4.83 -24.85 -6.93
C GLN A 104 4.25 -23.42 -6.91
N PRO A 105 3.44 -23.04 -7.92
CA PRO A 105 2.88 -21.70 -7.98
C PRO A 105 1.68 -21.53 -7.02
N LEU A 106 1.57 -20.33 -6.47
CA LEU A 106 0.39 -19.83 -5.77
C LEU A 106 -0.03 -18.53 -6.44
N ALA A 107 -1.20 -18.51 -7.05
CA ALA A 107 -1.73 -17.31 -7.69
C ALA A 107 -2.28 -16.34 -6.63
N LEU A 108 -1.92 -15.07 -6.74
CA LEU A 108 -2.40 -14.02 -5.84
C LEU A 108 -3.01 -12.88 -6.65
N ASN A 109 -4.31 -12.62 -6.45
CA ASN A 109 -4.97 -11.43 -6.97
C ASN A 109 -5.28 -10.48 -5.81
N VAL A 110 -4.76 -9.26 -5.91
CA VAL A 110 -5.01 -8.20 -4.94
C VAL A 110 -5.64 -7.01 -5.65
N THR A 111 -6.73 -6.50 -5.10
CA THR A 111 -7.34 -5.23 -5.53
C THR A 111 -7.19 -4.24 -4.39
N VAL A 112 -6.42 -3.17 -4.62
CA VAL A 112 -6.32 -2.04 -3.68
C VAL A 112 -7.22 -0.93 -4.19
N THR A 113 -8.16 -0.50 -3.34
CA THR A 113 -9.10 0.59 -3.65
C THR A 113 -8.76 1.81 -2.80
N GLY A 114 -8.91 3.01 -3.35
CA GLY A 114 -8.74 4.27 -2.63
C GLY A 114 -10.05 5.03 -2.56
N GLU A 115 -10.24 5.79 -1.49
CA GLU A 115 -11.33 6.73 -1.35
C GLU A 115 -10.76 8.15 -1.32
N VAL A 116 -11.15 8.95 -2.30
CA VAL A 116 -10.73 10.36 -2.37
C VAL A 116 -11.41 11.13 -1.25
N PRO A 117 -10.67 11.91 -0.43
CA PRO A 117 -11.29 12.68 0.64
C PRO A 117 -12.32 13.68 0.09
N ASP A 118 -13.42 13.84 0.79
CA ASP A 118 -14.51 14.80 0.49
C ASP A 118 -14.24 16.19 1.10
N TRP A 119 -12.97 16.57 1.25
CA TRP A 119 -12.61 17.86 1.82
C TRP A 119 -13.24 19.01 1.04
N ALA A 120 -13.97 19.86 1.73
CA ALA A 120 -14.64 21.00 1.15
C ALA A 120 -14.59 22.20 2.09
N VAL A 121 -14.52 23.39 1.51
CA VAL A 121 -14.52 24.65 2.22
C VAL A 121 -15.92 25.28 2.12
N ASP A 122 -16.51 25.61 3.26
CA ASP A 122 -17.69 26.48 3.29
C ASP A 122 -17.25 27.95 3.25
N ALA A 123 -17.02 28.45 2.04
CA ALA A 123 -16.54 29.82 1.82
C ALA A 123 -17.47 30.89 2.36
N SER A 124 -18.76 30.58 2.63
CA SER A 124 -19.73 31.56 3.17
C SER A 124 -19.42 31.96 4.61
N LYS A 125 -18.64 31.15 5.32
CA LYS A 125 -18.24 31.41 6.72
C LYS A 125 -17.09 32.38 6.86
N TYR A 126 -16.38 32.72 5.77
CA TYR A 126 -15.11 33.46 5.81
C TYR A 126 -15.19 34.71 4.97
N SER A 127 -14.62 35.82 5.51
CA SER A 127 -14.61 37.10 4.84
C SER A 127 -13.31 37.38 4.07
N SER A 128 -12.31 36.53 4.22
CA SER A 128 -10.99 36.71 3.63
C SER A 128 -10.34 35.36 3.35
N SER A 129 -9.21 35.39 2.69
CA SER A 129 -8.33 34.24 2.51
C SER A 129 -6.86 34.65 2.51
N MET A 130 -5.96 33.66 2.57
CA MET A 130 -4.55 33.79 2.24
C MET A 130 -4.16 32.75 1.20
N ASN A 131 -3.12 33.06 0.43
CA ASN A 131 -2.59 32.11 -0.55
C ASN A 131 -1.32 31.44 -0.02
N VAL A 132 -1.25 30.12 -0.14
CA VAL A 132 -0.06 29.33 0.11
C VAL A 132 0.43 28.77 -1.19
N VAL A 133 1.70 29.06 -1.53
CA VAL A 133 2.36 28.60 -2.74
C VAL A 133 3.61 27.83 -2.36
N GLY A 134 3.79 26.64 -2.91
CA GLY A 134 4.97 25.82 -2.58
C GLY A 134 4.97 24.48 -3.29
N THR A 135 5.95 23.67 -2.94
CA THR A 135 6.09 22.28 -3.39
C THR A 135 5.70 21.32 -2.27
N VAL A 136 5.39 20.10 -2.64
CA VAL A 136 5.00 19.04 -1.69
C VAL A 136 5.96 17.87 -1.83
N SER A 137 6.36 17.28 -0.70
CA SER A 137 7.18 16.07 -0.67
C SER A 137 6.55 15.04 0.27
N VAL A 138 6.56 13.77 -0.14
CA VAL A 138 6.15 12.63 0.68
C VAL A 138 7.42 11.82 0.98
N ASN A 139 7.72 11.62 2.27
CA ASN A 139 8.94 10.94 2.72
C ASN A 139 10.24 11.51 2.11
N GLY A 140 10.30 12.84 1.91
CA GLY A 140 11.45 13.53 1.33
C GLY A 140 11.55 13.42 -0.20
N VAL A 141 10.62 12.78 -0.88
CA VAL A 141 10.53 12.71 -2.34
C VAL A 141 9.50 13.73 -2.83
N PRO A 142 9.87 14.68 -3.72
CA PRO A 142 8.92 15.62 -4.30
C PRO A 142 7.78 14.89 -4.99
N SER A 143 6.53 15.27 -4.69
CA SER A 143 5.37 14.75 -5.41
C SER A 143 5.29 15.35 -6.80
N THR A 144 5.05 14.48 -7.78
CA THR A 144 4.80 14.85 -9.19
C THR A 144 3.42 14.39 -9.65
N ASP A 145 2.59 13.86 -8.74
CA ASP A 145 1.26 13.39 -9.05
C ASP A 145 0.25 14.55 -8.96
N THR A 146 -0.35 14.90 -10.10
CA THR A 146 -1.36 15.97 -10.17
C THR A 146 -2.73 15.55 -9.62
N ASP A 147 -2.90 14.29 -9.24
CA ASP A 147 -4.08 13.80 -8.54
C ASP A 147 -3.95 13.85 -7.02
N ASP A 148 -2.75 14.10 -6.50
CA ASP A 148 -2.54 14.40 -5.09
C ASP A 148 -3.31 15.66 -4.67
N ILE A 149 -3.94 15.58 -3.48
CA ILE A 149 -4.77 16.66 -2.94
C ILE A 149 -4.18 17.14 -1.61
N VAL A 150 -4.01 18.45 -1.48
CA VAL A 150 -3.60 19.07 -0.21
C VAL A 150 -4.80 19.78 0.40
N GLY A 151 -5.08 19.47 1.67
CA GLY A 151 -6.07 20.15 2.50
C GLY A 151 -5.38 20.98 3.58
N ALA A 152 -5.90 22.21 3.81
CA ALA A 152 -5.54 23.05 4.94
C ALA A 152 -6.68 23.05 5.96
N PHE A 153 -6.34 22.87 7.24
CA PHE A 153 -7.32 22.79 8.34
C PHE A 153 -6.93 23.75 9.45
N VAL A 154 -7.93 24.37 10.04
CA VAL A 154 -7.78 25.21 11.24
C VAL A 154 -8.84 24.77 12.25
N ASP A 155 -8.41 24.43 13.45
CA ASP A 155 -9.27 23.89 14.50
C ASP A 155 -10.10 22.66 14.02
N GLY A 156 -9.51 21.83 13.11
CA GLY A 156 -10.14 20.66 12.52
C GLY A 156 -11.11 20.93 11.37
N GLU A 157 -11.39 22.19 11.02
CA GLU A 157 -12.28 22.59 9.92
C GLU A 157 -11.46 22.80 8.64
N CYS A 158 -11.93 22.24 7.51
CA CYS A 158 -11.28 22.41 6.22
C CYS A 158 -11.42 23.88 5.74
N ARG A 159 -10.29 24.53 5.47
CA ARG A 159 -10.18 25.94 5.07
C ARG A 159 -9.65 26.13 3.65
N GLY A 160 -9.09 25.10 3.06
CA GLY A 160 -8.57 25.14 1.71
C GLY A 160 -8.32 23.74 1.16
N VAL A 161 -8.52 23.58 -0.15
CA VAL A 161 -8.23 22.33 -0.87
C VAL A 161 -7.64 22.69 -2.23
N ALA A 162 -6.53 22.05 -2.60
CA ALA A 162 -5.95 22.19 -3.93
C ALA A 162 -5.25 20.91 -4.38
N LYS A 163 -5.17 20.72 -5.69
CA LYS A 163 -4.35 19.69 -6.33
C LYS A 163 -3.01 20.29 -6.75
N LEU A 164 -1.99 19.42 -6.87
CA LEU A 164 -0.74 19.80 -7.48
C LEU A 164 -0.95 20.15 -8.97
N SER A 165 -0.15 21.09 -9.45
CA SER A 165 -0.13 21.51 -10.84
C SER A 165 1.30 21.58 -11.36
N TYR A 166 1.51 21.27 -12.64
CA TYR A 166 2.81 21.39 -13.28
C TYR A 166 2.97 22.72 -14.00
N SER A 167 4.06 23.43 -13.72
CA SER A 167 4.43 24.66 -14.40
C SER A 167 5.49 24.42 -15.47
N LYS A 168 5.10 24.53 -16.74
CA LYS A 168 6.05 24.48 -17.87
C LYS A 168 7.10 25.58 -17.83
N ARG A 169 6.82 26.72 -17.17
CA ARG A 169 7.73 27.85 -17.09
C ARG A 169 8.90 27.58 -16.14
N TYR A 170 8.62 26.88 -15.04
CA TYR A 170 9.60 26.60 -13.98
C TYR A 170 10.10 25.16 -14.03
N ASP A 171 9.48 24.31 -14.87
CA ASP A 171 9.72 22.87 -14.96
C ASP A 171 9.55 22.16 -13.58
N GLU A 172 8.48 22.56 -12.85
CA GLU A 172 8.28 22.15 -11.46
C GLU A 172 6.80 21.90 -11.18
N TYR A 173 6.54 20.93 -10.27
CA TYR A 173 5.22 20.69 -9.68
C TYR A 173 5.05 21.56 -8.44
N PHE A 174 3.91 22.20 -8.31
CA PHE A 174 3.64 23.15 -7.26
C PHE A 174 2.19 23.10 -6.78
N LEU A 175 1.98 23.62 -5.58
CA LEU A 175 0.68 23.84 -4.97
C LEU A 175 0.35 25.33 -4.98
N MET A 176 -0.90 25.67 -5.37
CA MET A 176 -1.51 26.97 -5.07
C MET A 176 -2.77 26.72 -4.26
N LEU A 177 -2.74 27.03 -2.99
CA LEU A 177 -3.81 26.75 -2.03
C LEU A 177 -4.36 28.04 -1.49
N ASP A 178 -5.64 28.29 -1.69
CA ASP A 178 -6.38 29.39 -1.07
C ASP A 178 -6.96 28.92 0.25
N VAL A 179 -6.55 29.56 1.34
CA VAL A 179 -6.95 29.20 2.73
C VAL A 179 -7.90 30.23 3.24
N ALA A 180 -9.16 29.88 3.39
CA ALA A 180 -10.22 30.75 3.88
C ALA A 180 -10.03 31.10 5.37
N CYS A 181 -10.20 32.38 5.73
CA CYS A 181 -9.96 32.85 7.09
C CYS A 181 -10.81 34.10 7.47
N GLN A 182 -10.81 34.41 8.74
CA GLN A 182 -11.30 35.67 9.29
C GLN A 182 -10.11 36.54 9.73
N SER A 183 -10.24 37.86 9.65
CA SER A 183 -9.17 38.77 10.10
C SER A 183 -8.86 38.63 11.62
N SER A 184 -9.80 38.11 12.39
CA SER A 184 -9.63 37.81 13.81
C SER A 184 -8.82 36.55 14.11
N GLU A 185 -8.53 35.71 13.10
CA GLU A 185 -7.82 34.42 13.23
C GLU A 185 -6.33 34.54 12.95
N LYS A 186 -5.80 35.76 12.98
CA LYS A 186 -4.38 35.98 12.73
C LYS A 186 -3.49 35.12 13.64
N ASP A 187 -2.42 34.57 13.04
CA ASP A 187 -1.39 33.73 13.68
C ASP A 187 -1.89 32.35 14.18
N LYS A 188 -3.16 31.95 13.89
CA LYS A 188 -3.57 30.57 14.13
C LYS A 188 -2.74 29.60 13.29
N GLU A 189 -2.44 28.47 13.87
CA GLU A 189 -1.73 27.36 13.18
C GLU A 189 -2.62 26.73 12.11
N ILE A 190 -2.02 26.38 10.99
CA ILE A 190 -2.66 25.65 9.90
C ILE A 190 -2.10 24.23 9.90
N GLU A 191 -2.98 23.25 10.10
CA GLU A 191 -2.68 21.84 9.88
C GLU A 191 -2.85 21.52 8.39
N PHE A 192 -1.81 21.00 7.74
CA PHE A 192 -1.92 20.52 6.38
C PHE A 192 -2.00 18.99 6.35
N ARG A 193 -2.77 18.47 5.40
CA ARG A 193 -2.86 17.04 5.08
C ARG A 193 -2.71 16.86 3.59
N ILE A 194 -2.03 15.81 3.19
CA ILE A 194 -1.92 15.41 1.79
C ILE A 194 -2.61 14.06 1.58
N TYR A 195 -3.49 13.99 0.61
CA TYR A 195 -3.97 12.73 0.05
C TYR A 195 -3.06 12.33 -1.08
N ASP A 196 -2.33 11.24 -0.92
CA ASP A 196 -1.49 10.59 -1.92
C ASP A 196 -2.39 9.72 -2.80
N ALA A 197 -2.65 10.17 -4.01
CA ALA A 197 -3.57 9.50 -4.93
C ALA A 197 -3.04 8.12 -5.37
N SER A 198 -1.72 7.93 -5.36
CA SER A 198 -1.09 6.66 -5.75
C SER A 198 -1.33 5.55 -4.74
N THR A 199 -1.39 5.88 -3.44
CA THR A 199 -1.58 4.92 -2.34
C THR A 199 -2.97 4.96 -1.71
N GLY A 200 -3.73 6.05 -1.94
CA GLY A 200 -5.02 6.29 -1.28
C GLY A 200 -4.91 6.65 0.20
N ILE A 201 -3.73 7.10 0.64
CA ILE A 201 -3.46 7.42 2.04
C ILE A 201 -3.52 8.93 2.25
N VAL A 202 -4.13 9.33 3.37
CA VAL A 202 -4.03 10.70 3.88
C VAL A 202 -2.87 10.78 4.87
N TRP A 203 -1.86 11.59 4.55
CA TRP A 203 -0.71 11.84 5.40
C TRP A 203 -0.84 13.22 6.08
N PRO A 204 -0.52 13.34 7.38
CA PRO A 204 -0.33 14.65 8.00
C PRO A 204 0.97 15.25 7.47
N VAL A 205 0.97 16.55 7.18
CA VAL A 205 2.20 17.30 6.89
C VAL A 205 2.88 17.63 8.20
N VAL A 206 4.05 17.07 8.44
CA VAL A 206 4.77 17.20 9.72
C VAL A 206 5.63 18.45 9.80
N GLU A 207 5.95 19.06 8.67
CA GLU A 207 6.83 20.23 8.58
C GLU A 207 6.49 21.09 7.37
N THR A 208 6.51 22.41 7.57
CA THR A 208 6.47 23.41 6.48
C THR A 208 7.65 24.35 6.58
N THR A 209 8.24 24.72 5.45
CA THR A 209 9.33 25.67 5.37
C THR A 209 9.01 26.79 4.38
N PRO A 210 8.76 28.03 4.84
CA PRO A 210 8.66 28.48 6.24
C PRO A 210 7.45 27.92 6.96
N VAL A 211 7.40 28.06 8.29
CA VAL A 211 6.18 27.77 9.09
C VAL A 211 5.05 28.66 8.63
N VAL A 212 3.90 28.06 8.34
CA VAL A 212 2.74 28.75 7.78
C VAL A 212 1.67 28.92 8.87
N THR A 213 1.31 30.17 9.15
CA THR A 213 0.20 30.53 10.04
C THR A 213 -0.78 31.42 9.30
N LEU A 214 -2.04 31.49 9.77
CA LEU A 214 -3.07 32.32 9.15
C LEU A 214 -2.68 33.81 9.16
N SER A 215 -2.80 34.44 7.99
CA SER A 215 -2.62 35.88 7.81
C SER A 215 -3.51 36.36 6.67
N SER A 216 -4.63 37.01 7.02
CA SER A 216 -5.63 37.51 6.06
C SER A 216 -5.00 38.37 4.96
N GLY A 217 -5.25 38.05 3.70
CA GLY A 217 -4.72 38.76 2.53
C GLY A 217 -3.26 38.51 2.22
N ALA A 218 -2.56 37.62 2.97
CA ALA A 218 -1.15 37.33 2.75
C ALA A 218 -0.94 36.31 1.62
N ILE A 219 0.28 36.33 1.08
CA ILE A 219 0.81 35.25 0.23
C ILE A 219 2.01 34.67 0.96
N CYS A 220 1.97 33.37 1.24
CA CYS A 220 3.06 32.61 1.83
C CYS A 220 3.70 31.73 0.78
N GLY A 221 5.02 31.81 0.63
CA GLY A 221 5.77 31.08 -0.40
C GLY A 221 5.84 31.84 -1.73
N SER A 222 6.60 31.28 -2.66
CA SER A 222 6.78 31.78 -4.05
C SER A 222 7.21 30.64 -4.95
N PHE A 223 7.15 30.85 -6.25
CA PHE A 223 7.80 30.01 -7.23
C PHE A 223 9.29 30.25 -7.28
#